data_c16ad897248ef46392ad595a8f7ce025
#
_entry.id   c16ad897248ef46392ad595a8f7ce025
#
_cell.length_a   1.000
_cell.length_b   1.000
_cell.length_c   1.000
_cell.angle_alpha   90.00
_cell.angle_beta   90.00
_cell.angle_gamma   90.00
#
_symmetry.space_group_name_H-M   'P 1'
#
loop_
_entity.id
_entity.type
_entity.pdbx_description
1 polymer ?
#
loop_
_entity_poly.entity_id
_entity_poly.type
_entity_poly.pdbx_seq_one_letter_code
_entity_poly.pdbx_strand_id
1 'polypeptide(L)'
;FTADKLSQLGLWSLALLLVSIYVVLMTGISLGVFRRFGRMNLPTAYFSSMLGGLGPMTIAGEEAGGDNQLIPIAHVIRIFCVVSSVPIYLVLVQGVDLAPPSFVLSELIAIPNWRHWLIWGGCAMVGFFGARALRIPFGEILGPMLLCGAAYVSGLVTVALPAFVTIAAQIVIGTSIGTQFANLRGRHVLRTVVTSLGSTVV
;
A
#
# COMPACT_ATOMS: atom_id res chain seq x y z
N PHE A 1 -17.36 7.56 -22.02
CA PHE A 1 -17.39 8.74 -21.14
C PHE A 1 -18.68 9.49 -21.43
N THR A 2 -19.69 9.33 -20.58
CA THR A 2 -21.01 9.94 -20.72
C THR A 2 -20.99 11.32 -20.09
N ALA A 3 -21.75 12.30 -20.68
CA ALA A 3 -21.83 13.68 -20.21
C ALA A 3 -22.21 13.80 -18.71
N ASP A 4 -22.96 12.83 -18.18
CA ASP A 4 -23.33 12.74 -16.76
C ASP A 4 -22.12 12.56 -15.80
N LYS A 5 -21.00 12.00 -16.27
CA LYS A 5 -19.77 11.91 -15.47
C LYS A 5 -19.00 13.22 -15.41
N LEU A 6 -19.17 14.08 -16.39
CA LEU A 6 -18.57 15.42 -16.40
C LEU A 6 -19.24 16.36 -15.40
N SER A 7 -20.55 16.22 -15.17
CA SER A 7 -21.27 17.02 -14.15
C SER A 7 -20.87 16.63 -12.71
N GLN A 8 -20.40 15.40 -12.52
CA GLN A 8 -19.88 14.93 -11.23
C GLN A 8 -18.45 15.41 -10.93
N LEU A 9 -17.72 15.93 -11.91
CA LEU A 9 -16.34 16.43 -11.72
C LEU A 9 -16.27 17.58 -10.68
N GLY A 10 -17.32 18.37 -10.57
CA GLY A 10 -17.40 19.42 -9.55
C GLY A 10 -17.44 18.87 -8.11
N LEU A 11 -18.19 17.79 -7.90
CA LEU A 11 -18.26 17.09 -6.62
C LEU A 11 -16.92 16.37 -6.32
N TRP A 12 -16.29 15.81 -7.34
CA TRP A 12 -15.00 15.13 -7.22
C TRP A 12 -13.86 16.10 -6.91
N SER A 13 -13.91 17.33 -7.47
CA SER A 13 -12.90 18.35 -7.16
C SER A 13 -12.96 18.78 -5.71
N LEU A 14 -14.16 18.95 -5.15
CA LEU A 14 -14.36 19.26 -3.73
C LEU A 14 -13.87 18.09 -2.83
N ALA A 15 -14.20 16.85 -3.20
CA ALA A 15 -13.72 15.67 -2.49
C ALA A 15 -12.21 15.56 -2.50
N LEU A 16 -11.57 15.78 -3.65
CA LEU A 16 -10.11 15.79 -3.77
C LEU A 16 -9.47 16.89 -2.93
N LEU A 17 -10.06 18.08 -2.91
CA LEU A 17 -9.58 19.18 -2.08
C LEU A 17 -9.68 18.85 -0.60
N LEU A 18 -10.81 18.32 -0.14
CA LEU A 18 -11.01 17.91 1.24
C LEU A 18 -10.05 16.80 1.66
N VAL A 19 -9.85 15.78 0.80
CA VAL A 19 -8.89 14.71 1.04
C VAL A 19 -7.46 15.27 1.10
N SER A 20 -7.10 16.20 0.23
CA SER A 20 -5.78 16.82 0.25
C SER A 20 -5.52 17.59 1.53
N ILE A 21 -6.50 18.39 1.99
CA ILE A 21 -6.41 19.11 3.26
C ILE A 21 -6.28 18.12 4.42
N TYR A 22 -7.11 17.06 4.43
CA TYR A 22 -7.05 16.01 5.43
C TYR A 22 -5.66 15.35 5.49
N VAL A 23 -5.10 14.97 4.34
CA VAL A 23 -3.76 14.36 4.25
C VAL A 23 -2.68 15.28 4.82
N VAL A 24 -2.70 16.56 4.47
CA VAL A 24 -1.73 17.55 4.98
C VAL A 24 -1.86 17.71 6.49
N LEU A 25 -3.08 17.86 7.01
CA LEU A 25 -3.34 18.01 8.44
C LEU A 25 -2.89 16.77 9.22
N MET A 26 -3.26 15.55 8.75
CA MET A 26 -2.91 14.30 9.43
C MET A 26 -1.41 14.03 9.39
N THR A 27 -0.75 14.36 8.28
CA THR A 27 0.71 14.28 8.19
C THR A 27 1.38 15.25 9.17
N GLY A 28 0.89 16.47 9.29
CA GLY A 28 1.40 17.47 10.24
C GLY A 28 1.24 17.04 11.70
N ILE A 29 0.08 16.52 12.06
CA ILE A 29 -0.19 16.00 13.42
C ILE A 29 0.71 14.80 13.71
N SER A 30 0.78 13.83 12.79
CA SER A 30 1.65 12.65 12.92
C SER A 30 3.12 13.03 13.06
N LEU A 31 3.59 14.01 12.30
CA LEU A 31 4.94 14.56 12.41
C LEU A 31 5.20 15.11 13.82
N GLY A 32 4.25 15.86 14.37
CA GLY A 32 4.30 16.38 15.74
C GLY A 32 4.41 15.24 16.78
N VAL A 33 3.59 14.20 16.63
CA VAL A 33 3.59 13.02 17.52
C VAL A 33 4.94 12.30 17.46
N PHE A 34 5.47 12.01 16.28
CA PHE A 34 6.77 11.33 16.11
C PHE A 34 7.93 12.17 16.66
N ARG A 35 7.93 13.47 16.49
CA ARG A 35 8.95 14.35 17.04
C ARG A 35 8.87 14.45 18.55
N ARG A 36 7.69 14.71 19.10
CA ARG A 36 7.50 14.98 20.53
C ARG A 36 7.59 13.72 21.38
N PHE A 37 6.88 12.66 21.00
CA PHE A 37 6.78 11.41 21.74
C PHE A 37 7.76 10.35 21.24
N GLY A 38 7.99 10.26 19.94
CA GLY A 38 8.98 9.37 19.32
C GLY A 38 10.42 9.79 19.56
N ARG A 39 10.68 11.08 19.79
CA ARG A 39 12.01 11.70 19.84
C ARG A 39 12.85 11.36 18.61
N MET A 40 12.20 11.27 17.47
CA MET A 40 12.85 11.00 16.20
C MET A 40 13.50 12.28 15.66
N ASN A 41 14.59 12.14 14.90
CA ASN A 41 15.14 13.26 14.13
C ASN A 41 14.13 13.69 13.06
N LEU A 42 14.29 14.90 12.53
CA LEU A 42 13.33 15.49 11.60
C LEU A 42 13.11 14.63 10.36
N PRO A 43 14.14 14.12 9.65
CA PRO A 43 13.94 13.25 8.50
C PRO A 43 13.16 11.98 8.84
N THR A 44 13.53 11.26 9.90
CA THR A 44 12.81 10.04 10.31
C THR A 44 11.35 10.32 10.61
N ALA A 45 11.06 11.37 11.40
CA ALA A 45 9.69 11.73 11.75
C ALA A 45 8.87 12.14 10.52
N TYR A 46 9.48 12.90 9.60
CA TYR A 46 8.83 13.34 8.37
C TYR A 46 8.45 12.17 7.46
N PHE A 47 9.41 11.31 7.13
CA PHE A 47 9.16 10.17 6.27
C PHE A 47 8.29 9.09 6.93
N SER A 48 8.32 8.96 8.26
CA SER A 48 7.38 8.10 9.01
C SER A 48 5.95 8.62 9.02
N SER A 49 5.75 9.94 8.96
CA SER A 49 4.42 10.56 8.96
C SER A 49 3.78 10.65 7.58
N MET A 50 4.57 10.68 6.53
CA MET A 50 4.09 10.79 5.16
C MET A 50 3.24 9.59 4.75
N LEU A 51 2.16 9.87 4.00
CA LEU A 51 1.33 8.87 3.34
C LEU A 51 2.00 8.48 2.02
N GLY A 52 2.78 7.42 2.04
CA GLY A 52 3.50 6.93 0.86
C GLY A 52 3.79 5.44 0.93
N GLY A 53 4.38 4.90 -0.13
CA GLY A 53 4.80 3.50 -0.17
C GLY A 53 5.98 3.25 0.79
N LEU A 54 5.96 2.11 1.49
CA LEU A 54 6.97 1.73 2.47
C LEU A 54 8.39 1.81 1.89
N GLY A 55 8.64 1.19 0.73
CA GLY A 55 9.96 1.17 0.11
C GLY A 55 10.46 2.56 -0.28
N PRO A 56 9.71 3.34 -1.08
CA PRO A 56 10.09 4.69 -1.47
C PRO A 56 10.37 5.64 -0.30
N MET A 57 9.51 5.59 0.73
CA MET A 57 9.68 6.46 1.90
C MET A 57 10.90 6.08 2.74
N THR A 58 11.23 4.78 2.80
CA THR A 58 12.44 4.31 3.49
C THR A 58 13.69 4.78 2.78
N ILE A 59 13.76 4.61 1.45
CA ILE A 59 14.91 5.00 0.64
C ILE A 59 15.12 6.52 0.71
N ALA A 60 14.08 7.31 0.43
CA ALA A 60 14.17 8.76 0.49
C ALA A 60 14.48 9.28 1.90
N GLY A 61 13.99 8.58 2.92
CA GLY A 61 14.27 8.90 4.31
C GLY A 61 15.73 8.66 4.69
N GLU A 62 16.30 7.55 4.23
CA GLU A 62 17.71 7.21 4.43
C GLU A 62 18.63 8.23 3.73
N GLU A 63 18.34 8.57 2.48
CA GLU A 63 19.05 9.60 1.72
C GLU A 63 19.02 10.98 2.41
N ALA A 64 17.92 11.28 3.12
CA ALA A 64 17.77 12.51 3.89
C ALA A 64 18.39 12.45 5.31
N GLY A 65 19.08 11.35 5.67
CA GLY A 65 19.67 11.15 7.00
C GLY A 65 18.67 10.69 8.06
N GLY A 66 17.58 10.07 7.65
CA GLY A 66 16.62 9.39 8.52
C GLY A 66 17.08 7.98 8.89
N ASP A 67 16.37 7.41 9.86
CA ASP A 67 16.62 6.05 10.34
C ASP A 67 15.85 5.05 9.44
N ASN A 68 16.62 4.24 8.69
CA ASN A 68 16.09 3.25 7.75
C ASN A 68 15.39 2.05 8.43
N GLN A 69 15.45 1.94 9.76
CA GLN A 69 14.73 0.92 10.52
C GLN A 69 13.41 1.46 11.09
N LEU A 70 13.41 2.70 11.60
CA LEU A 70 12.23 3.26 12.25
C LEU A 70 11.14 3.68 11.24
N ILE A 71 11.53 4.15 10.06
CA ILE A 71 10.59 4.54 9.00
C ILE A 71 9.70 3.37 8.56
N PRO A 72 10.25 2.20 8.14
CA PRO A 72 9.40 1.08 7.74
C PRO A 72 8.54 0.54 8.89
N ILE A 73 9.03 0.54 10.13
CA ILE A 73 8.25 0.12 11.29
C ILE A 73 6.99 0.98 11.44
N ALA A 74 7.12 2.30 11.37
CA ALA A 74 5.99 3.20 11.49
C ALA A 74 4.93 2.95 10.40
N HIS A 75 5.37 2.71 9.16
CA HIS A 75 4.47 2.40 8.05
C HIS A 75 3.77 1.05 8.22
N VAL A 76 4.50 0.00 8.62
CA VAL A 76 3.92 -1.35 8.82
C VAL A 76 2.89 -1.34 9.95
N ILE A 77 3.18 -0.67 11.06
CA ILE A 77 2.23 -0.56 12.18
C ILE A 77 0.96 0.16 11.72
N ARG A 78 1.10 1.25 10.97
CA ARG A 78 -0.06 1.97 10.43
C ARG A 78 -0.91 1.08 9.52
N ILE A 79 -0.28 0.38 8.58
CA ILE A 79 -0.98 -0.55 7.68
C ILE A 79 -1.69 -1.63 8.48
N PHE A 80 -1.00 -2.23 9.46
CA PHE A 80 -1.58 -3.25 10.31
C PHE A 80 -2.79 -2.74 11.09
N CYS A 81 -2.69 -1.55 11.69
CA CYS A 81 -3.80 -0.94 12.43
C CYS A 81 -5.00 -0.67 11.52
N VAL A 82 -4.79 -0.09 10.34
CA VAL A 82 -5.88 0.23 9.40
C VAL A 82 -6.52 -1.06 8.89
N VAL A 83 -5.73 -2.03 8.43
CA VAL A 83 -6.24 -3.30 7.90
C VAL A 83 -6.99 -4.10 8.96
N SER A 84 -6.58 -4.01 10.23
CA SER A 84 -7.26 -4.69 11.32
C SER A 84 -8.50 -3.95 11.80
N SER A 85 -8.46 -2.61 11.84
CA SER A 85 -9.56 -1.80 12.37
C SER A 85 -10.79 -1.78 11.45
N VAL A 86 -10.59 -1.79 10.13
CA VAL A 86 -11.70 -1.71 9.17
C VAL A 86 -12.66 -2.92 9.27
N PRO A 87 -12.20 -4.19 9.24
CA PRO A 87 -13.08 -5.33 9.44
C PRO A 87 -13.77 -5.32 10.81
N ILE A 88 -13.04 -4.97 11.86
CA ILE A 88 -13.60 -4.88 13.21
C ILE A 88 -14.73 -3.85 13.26
N TYR A 89 -14.52 -2.66 12.67
CA TYR A 89 -15.54 -1.62 12.59
C TYR A 89 -16.77 -2.09 11.79
N LEU A 90 -16.57 -2.74 10.64
CA LEU A 90 -17.68 -3.24 9.81
C LEU A 90 -18.52 -4.27 10.55
N VAL A 91 -17.90 -5.19 11.27
CA VAL A 91 -18.63 -6.21 12.06
C VAL A 91 -19.34 -5.59 13.26
N LEU A 92 -18.62 -4.80 14.07
CA LEU A 92 -19.15 -4.31 15.34
C LEU A 92 -20.15 -3.14 15.19
N VAL A 93 -19.94 -2.27 14.20
CA VAL A 93 -20.76 -1.05 14.06
C VAL A 93 -21.82 -1.21 12.97
N GLN A 94 -21.49 -1.84 11.86
CA GLN A 94 -22.43 -1.99 10.75
C GLN A 94 -23.14 -3.35 10.72
N GLY A 95 -22.75 -4.29 11.60
CA GLY A 95 -23.37 -5.62 11.65
C GLY A 95 -23.16 -6.42 10.36
N VAL A 96 -22.12 -6.11 9.58
CA VAL A 96 -21.81 -6.83 8.36
C VAL A 96 -21.28 -8.22 8.74
N ASP A 97 -22.00 -9.26 8.36
CA ASP A 97 -21.49 -10.62 8.44
C ASP A 97 -20.34 -10.77 7.44
N LEU A 98 -19.11 -10.71 7.97
CA LEU A 98 -17.94 -11.13 7.21
C LEU A 98 -17.99 -12.65 7.10
N ALA A 99 -18.83 -13.16 6.20
CA ALA A 99 -18.71 -14.55 5.82
C ALA A 99 -17.24 -14.79 5.39
N PRO A 100 -16.54 -15.76 5.96
CA PRO A 100 -15.20 -16.09 5.49
C PRO A 100 -15.32 -16.30 3.99
N PRO A 101 -14.40 -15.72 3.18
CA PRO A 101 -14.41 -15.99 1.75
C PRO A 101 -14.47 -17.51 1.61
N SER A 102 -15.54 -18.02 1.00
CA SER A 102 -15.66 -19.43 0.68
C SER A 102 -14.49 -19.72 -0.27
N PHE A 103 -13.37 -20.15 0.29
CA PHE A 103 -12.27 -20.67 -0.49
C PHE A 103 -12.77 -21.93 -1.17
N VAL A 104 -13.40 -21.74 -2.31
CA VAL A 104 -13.76 -22.88 -3.14
C VAL A 104 -12.44 -23.41 -3.65
N LEU A 105 -12.07 -24.61 -3.22
CA LEU A 105 -10.82 -25.25 -3.61
C LEU A 105 -10.64 -25.26 -5.13
N SER A 106 -11.74 -25.24 -5.88
CA SER A 106 -11.76 -25.07 -7.33
C SER A 106 -11.22 -23.72 -7.82
N GLU A 107 -11.38 -22.62 -7.06
CA GLU A 107 -10.81 -21.32 -7.43
C GLU A 107 -9.31 -21.25 -7.15
N LEU A 108 -8.84 -21.96 -6.13
CA LEU A 108 -7.40 -22.10 -5.84
C LEU A 108 -6.66 -22.85 -6.96
N ILE A 109 -7.31 -23.83 -7.59
CA ILE A 109 -6.71 -24.73 -8.59
C ILE A 109 -7.12 -24.35 -10.01
N ALA A 110 -7.99 -23.34 -10.18
CA ALA A 110 -8.38 -22.88 -11.50
C ALA A 110 -7.13 -22.43 -12.28
N ILE A 111 -6.66 -23.27 -13.19
CA ILE A 111 -5.53 -22.95 -14.09
C ILE A 111 -6.12 -22.26 -15.30
N PRO A 112 -5.89 -20.95 -15.46
CA PRO A 112 -6.34 -20.22 -16.63
C PRO A 112 -5.68 -20.74 -17.89
N ASN A 113 -6.32 -20.51 -19.04
CA ASN A 113 -5.77 -20.85 -20.34
C ASN A 113 -4.36 -20.21 -20.48
N TRP A 114 -3.42 -20.93 -21.08
CA TRP A 114 -2.02 -20.50 -21.32
C TRP A 114 -1.92 -19.09 -21.94
N ARG A 115 -2.92 -18.65 -22.69
CA ARG A 115 -3.02 -17.29 -23.25
C ARG A 115 -3.00 -16.21 -22.17
N HIS A 116 -3.70 -16.41 -21.08
CA HIS A 116 -3.73 -15.44 -19.96
C HIS A 116 -2.36 -15.32 -19.30
N TRP A 117 -1.64 -16.44 -19.16
CA TRP A 117 -0.27 -16.44 -18.63
C TRP A 117 0.68 -15.63 -19.52
N LEU A 118 0.58 -15.75 -20.85
CA LEU A 118 1.36 -14.95 -21.78
C LEU A 118 1.03 -13.45 -21.67
N ILE A 119 -0.25 -13.11 -21.52
CA ILE A 119 -0.66 -11.71 -21.41
C ILE A 119 -0.16 -11.13 -20.08
N TRP A 120 -0.37 -11.81 -18.95
CA TRP A 120 0.12 -11.33 -17.65
C TRP A 120 1.64 -11.22 -17.61
N GLY A 121 2.34 -12.25 -18.09
CA GLY A 121 3.81 -12.23 -18.17
C GLY A 121 4.32 -11.14 -19.11
N GLY A 122 3.70 -11.00 -20.28
CA GLY A 122 4.01 -9.93 -21.23
C GLY A 122 3.78 -8.54 -20.65
N CYS A 123 2.63 -8.29 -20.03
CA CYS A 123 2.33 -7.02 -19.38
C CYS A 123 3.30 -6.72 -18.22
N ALA A 124 3.66 -7.74 -17.44
CA ALA A 124 4.63 -7.59 -16.37
C ALA A 124 6.02 -7.22 -16.90
N MET A 125 6.52 -7.96 -17.89
CA MET A 125 7.85 -7.71 -18.48
C MET A 125 7.90 -6.38 -19.23
N VAL A 126 6.98 -6.15 -20.14
CA VAL A 126 6.93 -4.92 -20.94
C VAL A 126 6.70 -3.70 -20.03
N GLY A 127 5.84 -3.83 -19.03
CA GLY A 127 5.59 -2.79 -18.04
C GLY A 127 6.83 -2.46 -17.23
N PHE A 128 7.51 -3.48 -16.71
CA PHE A 128 8.72 -3.32 -15.91
C PHE A 128 9.86 -2.67 -16.71
N PHE A 129 10.21 -3.25 -17.84
CA PHE A 129 11.31 -2.74 -18.66
C PHE A 129 10.98 -1.41 -19.36
N GLY A 130 9.74 -1.24 -19.82
CA GLY A 130 9.29 -0.01 -20.45
C GLY A 130 9.29 1.18 -19.48
N ALA A 131 8.75 1.02 -18.29
CA ALA A 131 8.75 2.06 -17.28
C ALA A 131 10.17 2.41 -16.78
N ARG A 132 11.04 1.41 -16.68
CA ARG A 132 12.46 1.61 -16.35
C ARG A 132 13.20 2.36 -17.45
N ALA A 133 12.96 2.03 -18.72
CA ALA A 133 13.54 2.73 -19.86
C ALA A 133 13.08 4.19 -19.94
N LEU A 134 11.82 4.47 -19.59
CA LEU A 134 11.25 5.81 -19.50
C LEU A 134 11.65 6.57 -18.22
N ARG A 135 12.45 5.95 -17.34
CA ARG A 135 12.88 6.54 -16.05
C ARG A 135 11.72 7.06 -15.20
N ILE A 136 10.57 6.36 -15.24
CA ILE A 136 9.41 6.72 -14.43
C ILE A 136 9.71 6.38 -12.96
N PRO A 137 9.54 7.31 -12.02
CA PRO A 137 9.71 7.00 -10.60
C PRO A 137 8.73 5.89 -10.20
N PHE A 138 9.22 4.87 -9.48
CA PHE A 138 8.47 3.65 -9.13
C PHE A 138 7.94 2.86 -10.35
N GLY A 139 8.53 3.04 -11.51
CA GLY A 139 8.12 2.41 -12.76
C GLY A 139 8.10 0.87 -12.69
N GLU A 140 8.89 0.28 -11.82
CA GLU A 140 8.93 -1.17 -11.57
C GLU A 140 7.59 -1.73 -11.06
N ILE A 141 6.79 -0.92 -10.36
CA ILE A 141 5.44 -1.27 -9.89
C ILE A 141 4.38 -0.67 -10.80
N LEU A 142 4.50 0.62 -11.13
CA LEU A 142 3.50 1.34 -11.91
C LEU A 142 3.39 0.82 -13.35
N GLY A 143 4.50 0.45 -13.97
CA GLY A 143 4.51 -0.05 -15.35
C GLY A 143 3.66 -1.31 -15.53
N PRO A 144 3.97 -2.41 -14.83
CA PRO A 144 3.14 -3.60 -14.86
C PRO A 144 1.68 -3.35 -14.46
N MET A 145 1.44 -2.53 -13.43
CA MET A 145 0.10 -2.22 -12.96
C MET A 145 -0.75 -1.52 -14.03
N LEU A 146 -0.19 -0.53 -14.71
CA LEU A 146 -0.90 0.21 -15.77
C LEU A 146 -1.16 -0.66 -16.99
N LEU A 147 -0.18 -1.47 -17.42
CA LEU A 147 -0.35 -2.35 -18.58
C LEU A 147 -1.33 -3.49 -18.30
N CYS A 148 -1.25 -4.13 -17.14
CA CYS A 148 -2.25 -5.12 -16.74
C CYS A 148 -3.64 -4.49 -16.61
N GLY A 149 -3.75 -3.31 -16.01
CA GLY A 149 -5.01 -2.57 -15.91
C GLY A 149 -5.60 -2.25 -17.29
N ALA A 150 -4.79 -1.79 -18.23
CA ALA A 150 -5.21 -1.56 -19.61
C ALA A 150 -5.68 -2.85 -20.32
N ALA A 151 -4.98 -3.97 -20.07
CA ALA A 151 -5.37 -5.28 -20.62
C ALA A 151 -6.73 -5.76 -20.08
N TYR A 152 -7.02 -5.50 -18.79
CA TYR A 152 -8.35 -5.79 -18.22
C TYR A 152 -9.43 -4.87 -18.79
N VAL A 153 -9.19 -3.56 -18.88
CA VAL A 153 -10.15 -2.59 -19.41
C VAL A 153 -10.45 -2.82 -20.90
N SER A 154 -9.45 -3.25 -21.67
CA SER A 154 -9.62 -3.60 -23.08
C SER A 154 -10.31 -4.95 -23.34
N GLY A 155 -10.58 -5.72 -22.26
CA GLY A 155 -11.21 -7.04 -22.36
C GLY A 155 -10.28 -8.16 -22.88
N LEU A 156 -8.98 -7.89 -23.02
CA LEU A 156 -8.00 -8.91 -23.39
C LEU A 156 -7.84 -9.99 -22.31
N VAL A 157 -8.09 -9.61 -21.07
CA VAL A 157 -8.09 -10.50 -19.90
C VAL A 157 -9.41 -10.31 -19.16
N THR A 158 -10.17 -11.40 -19.04
CA THR A 158 -11.47 -11.40 -18.33
C THR A 158 -11.42 -12.23 -17.05
N VAL A 159 -10.33 -12.95 -16.82
CA VAL A 159 -10.16 -13.87 -15.68
C VAL A 159 -9.18 -13.25 -14.68
N ALA A 160 -9.50 -13.35 -13.40
CA ALA A 160 -8.61 -12.92 -12.32
C ALA A 160 -7.36 -13.80 -12.25
N LEU A 161 -6.27 -13.24 -11.71
CA LEU A 161 -5.04 -13.99 -11.45
C LEU A 161 -5.34 -15.12 -10.45
N PRO A 162 -4.82 -16.35 -10.68
CA PRO A 162 -5.07 -17.47 -9.79
C PRO A 162 -4.66 -17.17 -8.35
N ALA A 163 -5.50 -17.61 -7.40
CA ALA A 163 -5.30 -17.30 -5.98
C ALA A 163 -3.94 -17.80 -5.46
N PHE A 164 -3.43 -18.94 -5.95
CA PHE A 164 -2.13 -19.45 -5.52
C PHE A 164 -0.96 -18.53 -5.88
N VAL A 165 -1.03 -17.83 -7.02
CA VAL A 165 0.01 -16.83 -7.43
C VAL A 165 -0.04 -15.63 -6.50
N THR A 166 -1.24 -15.15 -6.19
CA THR A 166 -1.44 -14.02 -5.26
C THR A 166 -0.94 -14.38 -3.87
N ILE A 167 -1.27 -15.57 -3.37
CA ILE A 167 -0.81 -16.06 -2.06
C ILE A 167 0.73 -16.18 -2.05
N ALA A 168 1.32 -16.77 -3.09
CA ALA A 168 2.78 -16.89 -3.19
C ALA A 168 3.46 -15.52 -3.19
N ALA A 169 2.93 -14.55 -3.96
CA ALA A 169 3.44 -13.18 -3.97
C ALA A 169 3.31 -12.51 -2.59
N GLN A 170 2.19 -12.69 -1.90
CA GLN A 170 1.98 -12.16 -0.54
C GLN A 170 2.96 -12.76 0.47
N ILE A 171 3.25 -14.06 0.38
CA ILE A 171 4.26 -14.70 1.25
C ILE A 171 5.64 -14.10 1.01
N VAL A 172 6.04 -13.92 -0.25
CA VAL A 172 7.35 -13.33 -0.60
C VAL A 172 7.43 -11.89 -0.09
N ILE A 173 6.42 -11.07 -0.33
CA ILE A 173 6.37 -9.67 0.12
C ILE A 173 6.37 -9.62 1.66
N GLY A 174 5.52 -10.42 2.31
CA GLY A 174 5.44 -10.46 3.76
C GLY A 174 6.75 -10.90 4.41
N THR A 175 7.42 -11.91 3.85
CA THR A 175 8.74 -12.36 4.32
C THR A 175 9.80 -11.27 4.12
N SER A 176 9.81 -10.62 2.95
CA SER A 176 10.75 -9.53 2.67
C SER A 176 10.60 -8.37 3.65
N ILE A 177 9.36 -7.98 3.96
CA ILE A 177 9.07 -6.98 4.99
C ILE A 177 9.49 -7.51 6.37
N GLY A 178 9.15 -8.75 6.69
CA GLY A 178 9.46 -9.38 7.98
C GLY A 178 10.96 -9.42 8.29
N THR A 179 11.80 -9.68 7.30
CA THR A 179 13.26 -9.72 7.48
C THR A 179 13.85 -8.36 7.86
N GLN A 180 13.22 -7.26 7.49
CA GLN A 180 13.67 -5.91 7.89
C GLN A 180 13.55 -5.70 9.41
N PHE A 181 12.70 -6.47 10.09
CA PHE A 181 12.52 -6.39 11.53
C PHE A 181 13.46 -7.31 12.34
N ALA A 182 14.18 -8.23 11.69
CA ALA A 182 15.00 -9.24 12.38
C ALA A 182 16.13 -8.66 13.25
N ASN A 183 16.64 -7.47 12.93
CA ASN A 183 17.78 -6.84 13.60
C ASN A 183 17.40 -5.69 14.56
N LEU A 184 16.12 -5.58 14.93
CA LEU A 184 15.64 -4.45 15.72
C LEU A 184 15.95 -4.60 17.20
N ARG A 185 16.55 -3.58 17.81
CA ARG A 185 16.74 -3.48 19.26
C ARG A 185 15.41 -3.11 19.94
N GLY A 186 14.87 -4.03 20.76
CA GLY A 186 13.50 -4.00 21.28
C GLY A 186 13.01 -2.70 21.95
N ARG A 187 13.90 -1.91 22.56
CA ARG A 187 13.50 -0.71 23.31
C ARG A 187 13.10 0.49 22.40
N HIS A 188 13.78 0.63 21.26
CA HIS A 188 13.43 1.66 20.28
C HIS A 188 12.17 1.28 19.51
N VAL A 189 12.00 -0.01 19.21
CA VAL A 189 10.82 -0.55 18.54
C VAL A 189 9.56 -0.30 19.34
N LEU A 190 9.55 -0.66 20.64
CA LEU A 190 8.38 -0.49 21.49
C LEU A 190 7.88 0.97 21.51
N ARG A 191 8.82 1.90 21.57
CA ARG A 191 8.49 3.33 21.53
C ARG A 191 7.90 3.75 20.19
N THR A 192 8.50 3.29 19.08
CA THR A 192 7.99 3.56 17.74
C THR A 192 6.61 2.93 17.55
N VAL A 193 6.39 1.71 18.06
CA VAL A 193 5.07 1.06 18.04
C VAL A 193 4.03 1.91 18.75
N VAL A 194 4.30 2.34 19.98
CA VAL A 194 3.36 3.15 20.78
C VAL A 194 3.08 4.51 20.11
N THR A 195 4.12 5.16 19.59
CA THR A 195 3.92 6.45 18.90
C THR A 195 3.21 6.30 17.55
N SER A 196 3.44 5.20 16.82
CA SER A 196 2.74 4.91 15.57
C SER A 196 1.27 4.59 15.82
N LEU A 197 0.95 3.81 16.86
CA LEU A 197 -0.42 3.57 17.29
C LEU A 197 -1.13 4.89 17.63
N GLY A 198 -0.48 5.73 18.43
CA GLY A 198 -1.01 7.06 18.77
C GLY A 198 -1.21 7.95 17.54
N SER A 199 -0.32 7.91 16.56
CA SER A 199 -0.47 8.69 15.32
C SER A 199 -1.51 8.13 14.35
N THR A 200 -1.91 6.87 14.50
CA THR A 200 -2.92 6.22 13.64
C THR A 200 -4.34 6.44 14.18
N VAL A 201 -4.48 6.63 15.49
CA VAL A 201 -5.79 6.87 16.14
C VAL A 201 -6.23 8.33 16.02
N VAL A 202 -5.31 9.25 15.76
CA VAL A 202 -5.58 10.68 15.51
C VAL A 202 -5.97 10.90 14.06
#